data_58cc27fd36aea213fde4e265ba0fff20
#
_entry.id   58cc27fd36aea213fde4e265ba0fff20
#
_cell.length_a   1.000
_cell.length_b   1.000
_cell.length_c   1.000
_cell.angle_alpha   90.00
_cell.angle_beta   90.00
_cell.angle_gamma   90.00
#
_symmetry.space_group_name_H-M   'P 1'
#
loop_
_entity.id
_entity.type
_entity.pdbx_description
1 polymer ?
#
loop_
_entity_poly.entity_id
_entity_poly.type
_entity_poly.pdbx_seq_one_letter_code
_entity_poly.pdbx_strand_id
1 'polypeptide(L)'
;MLNVLEAVRLYAQGDLSKVRFYQASSSEMFGKVQEVPQRETTLLWPRSPYGVAKVFGHYMTINYRESYGMHASSGILFNHESPRRGPEFVTRKISMAVARIKLGLQEHVTLGNLDAKRDWGYAGDYVEAMWRMLQQPEGDDYVVATGETHSIRDFLDRAFAQVGIEDWTPYVAQDPRFMRPAEVEMLIGDPTKAREKLGWSPKVDFAQLVAMMVEHDLAEQAGLAR
;
A
#
# COMPACT_ATOMS: atom_id res chain seq x y z
N MET A 1 -12.42 14.13 6.73
CA MET A 1 -12.72 14.17 5.28
C MET A 1 -13.72 15.28 4.94
N LEU A 2 -14.94 15.26 5.46
CA LEU A 2 -15.97 16.29 5.16
C LEU A 2 -15.42 17.73 5.27
N ASN A 3 -14.79 18.08 6.38
CA ASN A 3 -14.25 19.43 6.60
C ASN A 3 -13.20 19.85 5.54
N VAL A 4 -12.42 18.89 5.02
CA VAL A 4 -11.44 19.17 3.97
C VAL A 4 -12.13 19.45 2.64
N LEU A 5 -13.13 18.62 2.26
CA LEU A 5 -13.88 18.80 1.03
C LEU A 5 -14.67 20.13 1.06
N GLU A 6 -15.31 20.47 2.19
CA GLU A 6 -15.97 21.76 2.36
C GLU A 6 -14.99 22.94 2.29
N ALA A 7 -13.82 22.83 2.91
CA ALA A 7 -12.81 23.87 2.82
C ALA A 7 -12.34 24.08 1.37
N VAL A 8 -12.15 23.00 0.60
CA VAL A 8 -11.80 23.09 -0.83
C VAL A 8 -12.94 23.74 -1.62
N ARG A 9 -14.19 23.35 -1.39
CA ARG A 9 -15.36 23.93 -2.05
C ARG A 9 -15.50 25.43 -1.77
N LEU A 10 -15.33 25.83 -0.52
CA LEU A 10 -15.38 27.25 -0.11
C LEU A 10 -14.21 28.04 -0.68
N TYR A 11 -13.00 27.47 -0.68
CA TYR A 11 -11.83 28.12 -1.27
C TYR A 11 -12.00 28.37 -2.77
N ALA A 12 -12.63 27.45 -3.48
CA ALA A 12 -12.88 27.58 -4.92
C ALA A 12 -13.89 28.68 -5.28
N GLN A 13 -14.65 29.22 -4.32
CA GLN A 13 -15.59 30.34 -4.51
C GLN A 13 -16.55 30.16 -5.70
N GLY A 14 -17.03 28.91 -5.89
CA GLY A 14 -17.93 28.56 -7.01
C GLY A 14 -17.21 28.15 -8.31
N ASP A 15 -15.91 28.34 -8.42
CA ASP A 15 -15.12 27.89 -9.58
C ASP A 15 -14.26 26.67 -9.21
N LEU A 16 -14.88 25.52 -9.17
CA LEU A 16 -14.23 24.23 -8.84
C LEU A 16 -13.22 23.75 -9.89
N SER A 17 -13.16 24.38 -11.07
CA SER A 17 -12.16 24.07 -12.10
C SER A 17 -10.72 24.38 -11.65
N LYS A 18 -10.57 25.27 -10.67
CA LYS A 18 -9.27 25.70 -10.11
C LYS A 18 -8.61 24.68 -9.21
N VAL A 19 -9.36 23.68 -8.74
CA VAL A 19 -8.87 22.74 -7.73
C VAL A 19 -9.09 21.30 -8.18
N ARG A 20 -8.06 20.48 -8.05
CA ARG A 20 -8.10 19.04 -8.27
C ARG A 20 -7.80 18.35 -6.96
N PHE A 21 -8.72 17.52 -6.52
CA PHE A 21 -8.64 16.85 -5.23
C PHE A 21 -8.30 15.37 -5.39
N TYR A 22 -7.36 14.87 -4.59
CA TYR A 22 -7.02 13.47 -4.51
C TYR A 22 -7.36 12.89 -3.15
N GLN A 23 -8.11 11.79 -3.15
CA GLN A 23 -8.41 10.96 -1.98
C GLN A 23 -7.54 9.71 -1.97
N ALA A 24 -6.73 9.56 -0.95
CA ALA A 24 -6.05 8.29 -0.67
C ALA A 24 -7.05 7.31 -0.07
N SER A 25 -7.70 6.54 -0.92
CA SER A 25 -8.48 5.37 -0.56
C SER A 25 -7.55 4.16 -0.32
N SER A 26 -8.08 2.98 0.02
CA SER A 26 -7.26 1.85 0.46
C SER A 26 -7.91 0.53 0.11
N SER A 27 -7.12 -0.48 -0.26
CA SER A 27 -7.56 -1.86 -0.41
C SER A 27 -8.17 -2.47 0.87
N GLU A 28 -7.84 -1.91 2.06
CA GLU A 28 -8.46 -2.30 3.34
C GLU A 28 -9.99 -2.02 3.38
N MET A 29 -10.50 -1.21 2.44
CA MET A 29 -11.95 -1.00 2.28
C MET A 29 -12.67 -2.26 1.79
N PHE A 30 -12.01 -3.12 1.01
CA PHE A 30 -12.58 -4.39 0.54
C PHE A 30 -12.81 -5.38 1.68
N GLY A 31 -11.91 -5.41 2.69
CA GLY A 31 -12.04 -6.15 3.93
C GLY A 31 -12.37 -7.63 3.75
N LYS A 32 -13.64 -8.04 3.99
CA LYS A 32 -14.12 -9.38 3.68
C LYS A 32 -14.37 -9.48 2.17
N VAL A 33 -13.32 -9.82 1.44
CA VAL A 33 -13.28 -9.83 -0.02
C VAL A 33 -14.44 -10.64 -0.62
N GLN A 34 -15.16 -10.03 -1.56
CA GLN A 34 -16.32 -10.64 -2.24
C GLN A 34 -16.00 -11.06 -3.68
N GLU A 35 -14.89 -10.56 -4.23
CA GLU A 35 -14.45 -10.78 -5.61
C GLU A 35 -12.92 -10.79 -5.68
N VAL A 36 -12.34 -11.63 -6.53
CA VAL A 36 -10.89 -11.72 -6.76
C VAL A 36 -10.64 -11.79 -8.27
N PRO A 37 -9.78 -10.91 -8.83
CA PRO A 37 -9.15 -9.75 -8.19
C PRO A 37 -10.15 -8.62 -7.89
N GLN A 38 -9.79 -7.72 -6.94
CA GLN A 38 -10.62 -6.58 -6.58
C GLN A 38 -10.45 -5.46 -7.61
N ARG A 39 -11.57 -4.82 -7.96
CA ARG A 39 -11.67 -3.69 -8.89
C ARG A 39 -12.50 -2.55 -8.28
N GLU A 40 -12.65 -1.47 -9.00
CA GLU A 40 -13.35 -0.26 -8.53
C GLU A 40 -14.82 -0.52 -8.14
N THR A 41 -15.44 -1.51 -8.78
CA THR A 41 -16.85 -1.91 -8.57
C THR A 41 -17.04 -3.00 -7.52
N THR A 42 -15.95 -3.57 -7.00
CA THR A 42 -16.02 -4.62 -5.98
C THR A 42 -16.63 -4.08 -4.69
N LEU A 43 -17.57 -4.83 -4.10
CA LEU A 43 -18.27 -4.46 -2.88
C LEU A 43 -17.27 -4.20 -1.72
N LEU A 44 -17.45 -3.09 -1.03
CA LEU A 44 -16.66 -2.73 0.13
C LEU A 44 -17.25 -3.33 1.40
N TRP A 45 -16.43 -4.12 2.13
CA TRP A 45 -16.82 -4.76 3.38
C TRP A 45 -15.69 -4.66 4.42
N PRO A 46 -15.41 -3.45 4.94
CA PRO A 46 -14.24 -3.21 5.78
C PRO A 46 -14.26 -4.04 7.07
N ARG A 47 -13.08 -4.47 7.51
CA ARG A 47 -12.88 -5.32 8.70
C ARG A 47 -12.14 -4.59 9.83
N SER A 48 -11.94 -3.28 9.70
CA SER A 48 -11.24 -2.47 10.70
C SER A 48 -11.84 -1.07 10.77
N PRO A 49 -11.71 -0.36 11.92
CA PRO A 49 -12.10 1.06 12.02
C PRO A 49 -11.38 1.93 10.98
N TYR A 50 -10.13 1.60 10.66
CA TYR A 50 -9.39 2.26 9.58
C TYR A 50 -10.08 2.07 8.23
N GLY A 51 -10.42 0.83 7.86
CA GLY A 51 -11.15 0.53 6.63
C GLY A 51 -12.48 1.26 6.54
N VAL A 52 -13.25 1.29 7.62
CA VAL A 52 -14.53 2.05 7.70
C VAL A 52 -14.31 3.54 7.47
N ALA A 53 -13.29 4.13 8.09
CA ALA A 53 -12.96 5.54 7.90
C ALA A 53 -12.54 5.85 6.44
N LYS A 54 -11.82 4.92 5.80
CA LYS A 54 -11.46 5.03 4.38
C LYS A 54 -12.68 4.91 3.46
N VAL A 55 -13.62 4.02 3.74
CA VAL A 55 -14.90 3.90 3.01
C VAL A 55 -15.70 5.21 3.11
N PHE A 56 -15.81 5.79 4.31
CA PHE A 56 -16.43 7.10 4.48
C PHE A 56 -15.77 8.17 3.61
N GLY A 57 -14.43 8.26 3.65
CA GLY A 57 -13.68 9.22 2.84
C GLY A 57 -13.88 9.02 1.34
N HIS A 58 -13.90 7.78 0.90
CA HIS A 58 -14.10 7.40 -0.49
C HIS A 58 -15.49 7.84 -1.01
N TYR A 59 -16.55 7.45 -0.32
CA TYR A 59 -17.92 7.85 -0.73
C TYR A 59 -18.18 9.34 -0.59
N MET A 60 -17.59 10.03 0.39
CA MET A 60 -17.66 11.49 0.45
C MET A 60 -17.01 12.15 -0.77
N THR A 61 -15.91 11.59 -1.29
CA THR A 61 -15.24 12.09 -2.49
C THR A 61 -16.12 11.90 -3.73
N ILE A 62 -16.73 10.73 -3.88
CA ILE A 62 -17.70 10.46 -4.95
C ILE A 62 -18.88 11.43 -4.87
N ASN A 63 -19.45 11.60 -3.68
CA ASN A 63 -20.59 12.50 -3.48
C ASN A 63 -20.27 13.95 -3.89
N TYR A 64 -19.09 14.46 -3.52
CA TYR A 64 -18.68 15.84 -3.89
C TYR A 64 -18.39 15.97 -5.39
N ARG A 65 -17.87 14.93 -6.03
CA ARG A 65 -17.70 14.88 -7.48
C ARG A 65 -19.05 14.96 -8.20
N GLU A 66 -20.02 14.16 -7.79
CA GLU A 66 -21.34 14.09 -8.41
C GLU A 66 -22.23 15.30 -8.08
N SER A 67 -22.22 15.77 -6.82
CA SER A 67 -23.11 16.82 -6.38
C SER A 67 -22.65 18.22 -6.78
N TYR A 68 -21.33 18.44 -6.85
CA TYR A 68 -20.77 19.78 -7.06
C TYR A 68 -19.89 19.88 -8.32
N GLY A 69 -19.72 18.82 -9.10
CA GLY A 69 -18.82 18.80 -10.26
C GLY A 69 -17.34 18.99 -9.89
N MET A 70 -16.96 18.64 -8.66
CA MET A 70 -15.58 18.77 -8.21
C MET A 70 -14.69 17.76 -8.94
N HIS A 71 -13.54 18.19 -9.49
CA HIS A 71 -12.52 17.27 -9.97
C HIS A 71 -11.88 16.56 -8.76
N ALA A 72 -12.49 15.46 -8.36
CA ALA A 72 -12.08 14.68 -7.19
C ALA A 72 -11.84 13.21 -7.59
N SER A 73 -10.61 12.75 -7.46
CA SER A 73 -10.21 11.39 -7.81
C SER A 73 -9.85 10.59 -6.56
N SER A 74 -10.20 9.31 -6.54
CA SER A 74 -9.82 8.39 -5.48
C SER A 74 -8.88 7.29 -6.00
N GLY A 75 -7.71 7.14 -5.36
CA GLY A 75 -6.86 5.98 -5.59
C GLY A 75 -7.14 4.90 -4.56
N ILE A 76 -7.71 3.76 -4.95
CA ILE A 76 -7.85 2.56 -4.12
C ILE A 76 -6.50 1.86 -4.12
N LEU A 77 -5.63 2.33 -3.21
CA LEU A 77 -4.24 1.88 -3.19
C LEU A 77 -4.09 0.54 -2.48
N PHE A 78 -3.44 -0.40 -3.15
CA PHE A 78 -2.93 -1.60 -2.52
C PHE A 78 -1.65 -1.29 -1.75
N ASN A 79 -1.06 -2.28 -1.08
CA ASN A 79 0.10 -2.04 -0.25
C ASN A 79 1.26 -1.51 -1.08
N HIS A 80 1.80 -0.36 -0.69
CA HIS A 80 2.90 0.27 -1.41
C HIS A 80 4.02 0.61 -0.44
N GLU A 81 5.19 0.11 -0.77
CA GLU A 81 6.33 0.00 0.11
C GLU A 81 7.52 0.76 -0.45
N SER A 82 8.44 1.11 0.42
CA SER A 82 9.72 1.72 0.04
C SER A 82 10.67 1.73 1.24
N PRO A 83 11.94 2.11 1.07
CA PRO A 83 12.85 2.41 2.18
C PRO A 83 12.34 3.46 3.17
N ARG A 84 11.34 4.26 2.80
CA ARG A 84 10.70 5.28 3.65
C ARG A 84 9.47 4.77 4.41
N ARG A 85 9.16 3.47 4.30
CA ARG A 85 8.03 2.87 5.03
C ARG A 85 8.29 2.94 6.55
N GLY A 86 7.24 3.16 7.35
CA GLY A 86 7.34 3.14 8.80
C GLY A 86 7.82 1.78 9.33
N PRO A 87 8.70 1.75 10.35
CA PRO A 87 9.31 0.52 10.86
C PRO A 87 8.32 -0.44 11.54
N GLU A 88 7.13 0.03 11.87
CA GLU A 88 6.02 -0.77 12.43
C GLU A 88 5.35 -1.67 11.38
N PHE A 89 5.50 -1.38 10.09
CA PHE A 89 4.94 -2.18 9.00
C PHE A 89 5.81 -3.40 8.69
N VAL A 90 5.16 -4.53 8.41
CA VAL A 90 5.82 -5.83 8.30
C VAL A 90 6.97 -5.86 7.30
N THR A 91 6.83 -5.25 6.15
CA THR A 91 7.87 -5.20 5.11
C THR A 91 9.13 -4.48 5.59
N ARG A 92 8.97 -3.27 6.18
CA ARG A 92 10.10 -2.54 6.71
C ARG A 92 10.66 -3.20 7.98
N LYS A 93 9.80 -3.76 8.82
CA LYS A 93 10.25 -4.54 10.00
C LYS A 93 11.16 -5.70 9.58
N ILE A 94 10.82 -6.39 8.49
CA ILE A 94 11.65 -7.50 7.97
C ILE A 94 12.96 -6.96 7.38
N SER A 95 12.93 -5.97 6.49
CA SER A 95 14.15 -5.48 5.83
C SER A 95 15.16 -4.92 6.84
N MET A 96 14.70 -4.18 7.86
CA MET A 96 15.54 -3.70 8.96
C MET A 96 16.11 -4.84 9.81
N ALA A 97 15.27 -5.85 10.14
CA ALA A 97 15.72 -6.98 10.92
C ALA A 97 16.77 -7.80 10.17
N VAL A 98 16.56 -8.06 8.87
CA VAL A 98 17.52 -8.77 8.01
C VAL A 98 18.86 -8.03 7.96
N ALA A 99 18.83 -6.71 7.79
CA ALA A 99 20.04 -5.88 7.82
C ALA A 99 20.78 -5.99 9.16
N ARG A 100 20.05 -5.88 10.27
CA ARG A 100 20.62 -5.97 11.63
C ARG A 100 21.14 -7.36 11.97
N ILE A 101 20.45 -8.42 11.54
CA ILE A 101 20.89 -9.80 11.70
C ILE A 101 22.20 -10.03 10.93
N LYS A 102 22.28 -9.55 9.68
CA LYS A 102 23.50 -9.62 8.88
C LYS A 102 24.70 -8.92 9.54
N LEU A 103 24.45 -7.82 10.22
CA LEU A 103 25.48 -7.05 10.93
C LEU A 103 25.78 -7.57 12.38
N GLY A 104 25.10 -8.62 12.82
CA GLY A 104 25.25 -9.15 14.19
C GLY A 104 24.65 -8.24 15.28
N LEU A 105 23.76 -7.30 14.91
CA LEU A 105 23.12 -6.36 15.83
C LEU A 105 21.79 -6.88 16.39
N GLN A 106 21.27 -7.97 15.85
CA GLN A 106 20.01 -8.58 16.25
C GLN A 106 20.07 -10.09 15.99
N GLU A 107 19.49 -10.88 16.88
CA GLU A 107 19.50 -12.35 16.76
C GLU A 107 18.31 -12.89 15.98
N HIS A 108 17.11 -12.32 16.17
CA HIS A 108 15.88 -12.78 15.53
C HIS A 108 14.85 -11.67 15.35
N VAL A 109 13.85 -11.92 14.51
CA VAL A 109 12.65 -11.08 14.35
C VAL A 109 11.41 -11.89 14.70
N THR A 110 10.46 -11.28 15.43
CA THR A 110 9.18 -11.93 15.76
C THR A 110 8.09 -11.37 14.88
N LEU A 111 7.36 -12.26 14.19
CA LEU A 111 6.29 -11.96 13.24
C LEU A 111 4.99 -12.66 13.63
N GLY A 112 3.89 -12.29 12.98
CA GLY A 112 2.59 -12.95 13.10
C GLY A 112 2.40 -14.05 12.04
N ASN A 113 1.30 -13.93 11.27
CA ASN A 113 0.96 -14.89 10.21
C ASN A 113 1.90 -14.73 9.00
N LEU A 114 2.73 -15.72 8.75
CA LEU A 114 3.69 -15.74 7.63
C LEU A 114 3.03 -16.07 6.28
N ASP A 115 1.83 -16.64 6.30
CA ASP A 115 1.12 -17.09 5.11
C ASP A 115 0.15 -16.02 4.57
N ALA A 116 0.00 -14.89 5.28
CA ALA A 116 -0.78 -13.75 4.82
C ALA A 116 -0.24 -13.21 3.50
N LYS A 117 -1.12 -13.04 2.52
CA LYS A 117 -0.76 -12.60 1.17
C LYS A 117 -1.19 -11.16 0.92
N ARG A 118 -0.32 -10.38 0.26
CA ARG A 118 -0.59 -8.99 -0.10
C ARG A 118 -0.03 -8.69 -1.49
N ASP A 119 -0.72 -7.79 -2.18
CA ASP A 119 -0.22 -7.14 -3.38
C ASP A 119 0.66 -5.97 -2.92
N TRP A 120 1.97 -6.09 -3.09
CA TRP A 120 2.96 -5.08 -2.70
C TRP A 120 3.60 -4.45 -3.92
N GLY A 121 3.49 -3.13 -4.04
CA GLY A 121 4.15 -2.36 -5.07
C GLY A 121 5.12 -1.31 -4.51
N TYR A 122 5.86 -0.65 -5.39
CA TYR A 122 6.76 0.43 -5.03
C TYR A 122 6.02 1.76 -4.86
N ALA A 123 6.22 2.44 -3.74
CA ALA A 123 5.51 3.68 -3.42
C ALA A 123 5.74 4.80 -4.45
N GLY A 124 6.91 4.85 -5.09
CA GLY A 124 7.20 5.82 -6.15
C GLY A 124 6.30 5.65 -7.37
N ASP A 125 6.01 4.41 -7.77
CA ASP A 125 5.07 4.13 -8.87
C ASP A 125 3.65 4.57 -8.51
N TYR A 126 3.24 4.35 -7.25
CA TYR A 126 1.92 4.75 -6.77
C TYR A 126 1.74 6.26 -6.73
N VAL A 127 2.78 7.02 -6.34
CA VAL A 127 2.77 8.49 -6.39
C VAL A 127 2.62 8.98 -7.84
N GLU A 128 3.23 8.32 -8.80
CA GLU A 128 3.02 8.63 -10.22
C GLU A 128 1.55 8.44 -10.63
N ALA A 129 0.90 7.35 -10.18
CA ALA A 129 -0.53 7.13 -10.42
C ALA A 129 -1.38 8.25 -9.82
N MET A 130 -1.12 8.65 -8.56
CA MET A 130 -1.82 9.76 -7.90
C MET A 130 -1.73 11.05 -8.71
N TRP A 131 -0.55 11.38 -9.21
CA TRP A 131 -0.34 12.55 -10.04
C TRP A 131 -1.11 12.45 -11.37
N ARG A 132 -1.04 11.29 -12.05
CA ARG A 132 -1.74 11.05 -13.33
C ARG A 132 -3.26 11.15 -13.20
N MET A 133 -3.85 10.70 -12.09
CA MET A 133 -5.29 10.86 -11.81
C MET A 133 -5.69 12.32 -11.83
N LEU A 134 -4.86 13.20 -11.28
CA LEU A 134 -5.12 14.63 -11.24
C LEU A 134 -4.85 15.35 -12.58
N GLN A 135 -4.27 14.66 -13.56
CA GLN A 135 -4.09 15.21 -14.92
C GLN A 135 -5.26 14.85 -15.85
N GLN A 136 -6.16 13.97 -15.43
CA GLN A 136 -7.32 13.59 -16.24
C GLN A 136 -8.31 14.75 -16.41
N PRO A 137 -9.10 14.77 -17.49
CA PRO A 137 -10.15 15.80 -17.67
C PRO A 137 -11.18 15.79 -16.54
N GLU A 138 -11.52 14.61 -16.04
CA GLU A 138 -12.54 14.41 -15.00
C GLU A 138 -11.97 13.57 -13.84
N GLY A 139 -12.54 13.80 -12.64
CA GLY A 139 -12.22 12.97 -11.48
C GLY A 139 -12.87 11.59 -11.58
N ASP A 140 -12.16 10.55 -11.15
CA ASP A 140 -12.66 9.17 -11.17
C ASP A 140 -11.94 8.33 -10.09
N ASP A 141 -12.39 7.08 -9.89
CA ASP A 141 -11.80 6.14 -8.94
C ASP A 141 -10.95 5.11 -9.68
N TYR A 142 -9.79 4.79 -9.12
CA TYR A 142 -8.81 3.88 -9.74
C TYR A 142 -8.23 2.91 -8.72
N VAL A 143 -8.24 1.62 -9.03
CA VAL A 143 -7.43 0.63 -8.34
C VAL A 143 -5.98 0.79 -8.78
N VAL A 144 -5.09 0.95 -7.80
CA VAL A 144 -3.64 1.01 -8.01
C VAL A 144 -3.02 -0.19 -7.30
N ALA A 145 -2.54 -1.14 -8.07
CA ALA A 145 -2.06 -2.43 -7.63
C ALA A 145 -1.02 -2.98 -8.61
N THR A 146 -0.25 -3.97 -8.20
CA THR A 146 0.64 -4.69 -9.12
C THR A 146 -0.10 -5.74 -9.94
N GLY A 147 -1.17 -6.31 -9.38
CA GLY A 147 -1.89 -7.46 -9.91
C GLY A 147 -1.25 -8.79 -9.52
N GLU A 148 -0.26 -8.76 -8.62
CA GLU A 148 0.41 -9.94 -8.09
C GLU A 148 0.31 -9.95 -6.56
N THR A 149 0.32 -11.14 -5.96
CA THR A 149 0.26 -11.28 -4.51
C THR A 149 1.36 -12.20 -4.01
N HIS A 150 2.01 -11.79 -2.92
CA HIS A 150 3.10 -12.51 -2.28
C HIS A 150 2.83 -12.70 -0.79
N SER A 151 3.31 -13.79 -0.23
CA SER A 151 3.24 -14.09 1.20
C SER A 151 4.37 -13.38 1.97
N ILE A 152 4.22 -13.32 3.29
CA ILE A 152 5.34 -12.90 4.16
C ILE A 152 6.53 -13.85 4.00
N ARG A 153 6.31 -15.17 3.76
CA ARG A 153 7.39 -16.13 3.47
C ARG A 153 8.16 -15.73 2.23
N ASP A 154 7.47 -15.42 1.13
CA ASP A 154 8.12 -14.99 -0.12
C ASP A 154 8.98 -13.74 0.09
N PHE A 155 8.53 -12.83 0.97
CA PHE A 155 9.31 -11.65 1.33
C PHE A 155 10.55 -12.04 2.15
N LEU A 156 10.43 -12.93 3.12
CA LEU A 156 11.55 -13.43 3.93
C LEU A 156 12.57 -14.15 3.06
N ASP A 157 12.13 -15.08 2.19
CA ASP A 157 13.01 -15.81 1.29
C ASP A 157 13.90 -14.87 0.49
N ARG A 158 13.30 -13.84 -0.14
CA ARG A 158 14.04 -12.87 -0.93
C ARG A 158 14.91 -11.94 -0.09
N ALA A 159 14.40 -11.47 1.05
CA ALA A 159 15.12 -10.53 1.90
C ALA A 159 16.38 -11.15 2.52
N PHE A 160 16.30 -12.39 3.00
CA PHE A 160 17.44 -13.09 3.56
C PHE A 160 18.43 -13.55 2.48
N ALA A 161 17.94 -13.98 1.31
CA ALA A 161 18.80 -14.31 0.17
C ALA A 161 19.63 -13.10 -0.28
N GLN A 162 19.08 -11.88 -0.22
CA GLN A 162 19.79 -10.64 -0.57
C GLN A 162 21.05 -10.39 0.29
N VAL A 163 21.09 -10.93 1.50
CA VAL A 163 22.26 -10.82 2.40
C VAL A 163 23.06 -12.12 2.50
N GLY A 164 22.78 -13.11 1.63
CA GLY A 164 23.51 -14.39 1.56
C GLY A 164 23.16 -15.36 2.69
N ILE A 165 21.93 -15.30 3.22
CA ILE A 165 21.40 -16.28 4.19
C ILE A 165 20.32 -17.10 3.48
N GLU A 166 20.59 -18.37 3.23
CA GLU A 166 19.69 -19.28 2.50
C GLU A 166 18.54 -19.80 3.36
N ASP A 167 18.79 -20.06 4.64
CA ASP A 167 17.79 -20.53 5.61
C ASP A 167 17.52 -19.44 6.67
N TRP A 168 16.37 -18.81 6.58
CA TRP A 168 15.95 -17.78 7.53
C TRP A 168 15.23 -18.36 8.77
N THR A 169 14.89 -19.65 8.80
CA THR A 169 14.08 -20.25 9.87
C THR A 169 14.66 -20.05 11.28
N PRO A 170 16.00 -20.09 11.49
CA PRO A 170 16.59 -19.84 12.80
C PRO A 170 16.42 -18.39 13.30
N TYR A 171 16.15 -17.46 12.39
CA TYR A 171 16.09 -16.02 12.68
C TYR A 171 14.67 -15.47 12.81
N VAL A 172 13.64 -16.30 12.57
CA VAL A 172 12.23 -15.84 12.56
C VAL A 172 11.41 -16.62 13.57
N ALA A 173 10.92 -15.93 14.58
CA ALA A 173 9.96 -16.47 15.55
C ALA A 173 8.55 -16.00 15.19
N GLN A 174 7.54 -16.84 15.45
CA GLN A 174 6.13 -16.46 15.33
C GLN A 174 5.52 -16.25 16.72
N ASP A 175 4.68 -15.19 16.86
CA ASP A 175 3.96 -14.92 18.09
C ASP A 175 2.48 -14.63 17.76
N PRO A 176 1.54 -15.40 18.35
CA PRO A 176 0.10 -15.20 18.16
C PRO A 176 -0.40 -13.80 18.49
N ARG A 177 0.30 -13.05 19.36
CA ARG A 177 -0.06 -11.66 19.71
C ARG A 177 0.04 -10.70 18.53
N PHE A 178 0.80 -11.06 17.48
CA PHE A 178 0.91 -10.28 16.25
C PHE A 178 -0.08 -10.73 15.17
N MET A 179 -0.96 -11.70 15.45
CA MET A 179 -2.03 -12.09 14.54
C MET A 179 -3.20 -11.11 14.64
N ARG A 180 -3.75 -10.72 13.49
CA ARG A 180 -4.93 -9.83 13.46
C ARG A 180 -6.18 -10.62 13.86
N PRO A 181 -7.05 -10.08 14.73
CA PRO A 181 -8.31 -10.76 15.12
C PRO A 181 -9.25 -11.01 13.94
N ALA A 182 -9.20 -10.15 12.92
CA ALA A 182 -9.97 -10.26 11.68
C ALA A 182 -9.00 -10.12 10.51
N GLU A 183 -8.38 -11.23 10.13
CA GLU A 183 -7.43 -11.25 9.00
C GLU A 183 -8.15 -11.00 7.68
N VAL A 184 -7.48 -10.31 6.78
CA VAL A 184 -7.85 -10.20 5.38
C VAL A 184 -7.01 -11.21 4.61
N GLU A 185 -7.65 -12.28 4.13
CA GLU A 185 -6.94 -13.45 3.61
C GLU A 185 -6.17 -13.15 2.33
N MET A 186 -6.81 -12.44 1.37
CA MET A 186 -6.19 -12.16 0.08
C MET A 186 -6.60 -10.78 -0.43
N LEU A 187 -5.60 -9.94 -0.70
CA LEU A 187 -5.76 -8.69 -1.43
C LEU A 187 -4.92 -8.75 -2.69
N ILE A 188 -5.59 -8.71 -3.84
CA ILE A 188 -4.97 -8.63 -5.17
C ILE A 188 -5.83 -7.70 -6.03
N GLY A 189 -5.25 -6.60 -6.51
CA GLY A 189 -5.98 -5.60 -7.28
C GLY A 189 -5.97 -5.88 -8.78
N ASP A 190 -7.04 -5.46 -9.47
CA ASP A 190 -7.08 -5.39 -10.93
C ASP A 190 -6.77 -3.96 -11.37
N PRO A 191 -5.53 -3.66 -11.82
CA PRO A 191 -5.13 -2.32 -12.23
C PRO A 191 -5.51 -1.98 -13.67
N THR A 192 -6.39 -2.74 -14.32
CA THR A 192 -6.73 -2.59 -15.75
C THR A 192 -7.18 -1.17 -16.06
N LYS A 193 -8.08 -0.60 -15.26
CA LYS A 193 -8.55 0.79 -15.48
C LYS A 193 -7.42 1.81 -15.38
N ALA A 194 -6.52 1.67 -14.42
CA ALA A 194 -5.36 2.56 -14.28
C ALA A 194 -4.41 2.43 -15.48
N ARG A 195 -4.20 1.21 -16.00
CA ARG A 195 -3.41 0.98 -17.22
C ARG A 195 -4.03 1.67 -18.44
N GLU A 196 -5.31 1.47 -18.67
CA GLU A 196 -6.02 1.97 -19.85
C GLU A 196 -6.25 3.48 -19.82
N LYS A 197 -6.68 4.03 -18.69
CA LYS A 197 -7.08 5.43 -18.56
C LYS A 197 -5.92 6.35 -18.21
N LEU A 198 -5.01 5.90 -17.35
CA LEU A 198 -3.88 6.71 -16.90
C LEU A 198 -2.59 6.41 -17.67
N GLY A 199 -2.54 5.33 -18.48
CA GLY A 199 -1.29 4.83 -19.05
C GLY A 199 -0.28 4.43 -17.98
N TRP A 200 -0.76 4.04 -16.78
CA TRP A 200 0.09 3.69 -15.64
C TRP A 200 0.26 2.18 -15.51
N SER A 201 1.47 1.78 -15.19
CA SER A 201 1.78 0.41 -14.74
C SER A 201 2.94 0.45 -13.74
N PRO A 202 3.04 -0.52 -12.80
CA PRO A 202 4.18 -0.61 -11.92
C PRO A 202 5.47 -0.84 -12.73
N LYS A 203 6.57 -0.20 -12.32
CA LYS A 203 7.89 -0.29 -12.97
C LYS A 203 8.84 -1.17 -12.17
N VAL A 204 8.63 -1.23 -10.85
CA VAL A 204 9.43 -1.99 -9.90
C VAL A 204 8.69 -3.26 -9.56
N ASP A 205 9.28 -4.41 -9.84
CA ASP A 205 8.75 -5.71 -9.47
C ASP A 205 9.02 -6.04 -7.99
N PHE A 206 8.41 -7.14 -7.51
CA PHE A 206 8.52 -7.54 -6.11
C PHE A 206 9.96 -7.84 -5.68
N ALA A 207 10.76 -8.47 -6.54
CA ALA A 207 12.15 -8.79 -6.23
C ALA A 207 13.00 -7.52 -6.10
N GLN A 208 12.83 -6.58 -7.02
CA GLN A 208 13.48 -5.28 -7.00
C GLN A 208 13.08 -4.46 -5.78
N LEU A 209 11.81 -4.49 -5.39
CA LEU A 209 11.30 -3.81 -4.21
C LEU A 209 11.96 -4.34 -2.93
N VAL A 210 12.01 -5.67 -2.76
CA VAL A 210 12.64 -6.29 -1.58
C VAL A 210 14.13 -5.96 -1.53
N ALA A 211 14.85 -6.09 -2.68
CA ALA A 211 16.26 -5.75 -2.76
C ALA A 211 16.52 -4.30 -2.37
N MET A 212 15.78 -3.35 -2.94
CA MET A 212 15.87 -1.91 -2.64
C MET A 212 15.71 -1.62 -1.14
N MET A 213 14.73 -2.26 -0.49
CA MET A 213 14.48 -2.06 0.94
C MET A 213 15.61 -2.62 1.80
N VAL A 214 16.08 -3.84 1.51
CA VAL A 214 17.15 -4.51 2.26
C VAL A 214 18.50 -3.78 2.07
N GLU A 215 18.84 -3.39 0.85
CA GLU A 215 20.08 -2.65 0.55
C GLU A 215 20.13 -1.31 1.29
N HIS A 216 19.01 -0.57 1.26
CA HIS A 216 18.91 0.69 1.99
C HIS A 216 19.11 0.49 3.49
N ASP A 217 18.38 -0.48 4.09
CA ASP A 217 18.46 -0.72 5.53
C ASP A 217 19.83 -1.26 5.94
N LEU A 218 20.48 -2.07 5.10
CA LEU A 218 21.83 -2.53 5.37
C LEU A 218 22.83 -1.37 5.42
N ALA A 219 22.74 -0.43 4.47
CA ALA A 219 23.58 0.76 4.44
C ALA A 219 23.31 1.69 5.64
N GLU A 220 22.04 1.91 5.97
CA GLU A 220 21.62 2.74 7.11
C GLU A 220 22.12 2.15 8.44
N GLN A 221 21.89 0.86 8.71
CA GLN A 221 22.30 0.20 9.95
C GLN A 221 23.82 0.07 10.06
N ALA A 222 24.53 -0.14 8.97
CA ALA A 222 26.00 -0.13 8.96
C ALA A 222 26.59 1.27 9.27
N GLY A 223 25.90 2.34 8.86
CA GLY A 223 26.25 3.71 9.19
C GLY A 223 26.02 4.06 10.67
N LEU A 224 24.97 3.51 11.28
CA LEU A 224 24.64 3.71 12.69
C LEU A 224 25.52 2.87 13.65
N ALA A 225 26.11 1.77 13.16
CA ALA A 225 26.98 0.88 13.94
C ALA A 225 28.43 1.39 14.08
N ARG A 226 28.79 2.48 13.42
CA ARG A 226 30.11 3.17 13.50
C ARG A 226 30.06 4.32 14.48
#